data_f36333d9a041705255c7e6db35a6513d
#
_entry.id   f36333d9a041705255c7e6db35a6513d
#
_cell.length_a   1.000
_cell.length_b   1.000
_cell.length_c   1.000
_cell.angle_alpha   90.00
_cell.angle_beta   90.00
_cell.angle_gamma   90.00
#
_symmetry.space_group_name_H-M   'P 1'
#
loop_
_entity.id
_entity.type
_entity.pdbx_description
1 polymer ?
#
loop_
_entity_poly.entity_id
_entity_poly.type
_entity_poly.pdbx_seq_one_letter_code
_entity_poly.pdbx_strand_id
1 'polypeptide(L)'
;IIDDLDTINDQGQQVFRSILDKYSNNVHCIASCNNTLKVIDSLQSRMNIIKIKHLSTENLHNIIQHICRSENIHIVPEVEKYIISISNNSIRIIANYLEKFKLMDTEITMELAISMCTNISFNEFDLYTNYCKHDKDIKSAIKILYTIFERGYSVMDILDNYFMYVKTTTLLTEEDKYKIIPYICKYITVFNTIHEDEIELTLFTNNIIKTLLHF
;
A
#
# COMPACT_ATOMS: atom_id res chain seq x y z
N ILE A 1 -14.78 -9.20 20.52
CA ILE A 1 -14.21 -8.48 19.37
C ILE A 1 -13.87 -9.51 18.32
N ILE A 2 -14.23 -9.24 17.07
CA ILE A 2 -13.94 -10.09 15.90
C ILE A 2 -13.20 -9.23 14.89
N ASP A 3 -12.05 -9.69 14.46
CA ASP A 3 -11.26 -9.00 13.45
C ASP A 3 -11.45 -9.68 12.08
N ASP A 4 -11.42 -8.88 11.01
CA ASP A 4 -11.55 -9.32 9.61
C ASP A 4 -12.78 -10.24 9.36
N LEU A 5 -13.96 -9.80 9.77
CA LEU A 5 -15.22 -10.55 9.59
C LEU A 5 -15.49 -10.96 8.14
N ASP A 6 -15.00 -10.18 7.18
CA ASP A 6 -15.13 -10.42 5.73
C ASP A 6 -14.23 -11.56 5.20
N THR A 7 -13.35 -12.11 6.01
CA THR A 7 -12.56 -13.31 5.68
C THR A 7 -13.28 -14.61 6.04
N ILE A 8 -14.29 -14.53 6.88
CA ILE A 8 -15.12 -15.67 7.30
C ILE A 8 -16.09 -16.02 6.17
N ASN A 9 -16.20 -17.30 5.85
CA ASN A 9 -17.16 -17.77 4.84
C ASN A 9 -18.61 -17.55 5.28
N ASP A 10 -19.54 -17.58 4.31
CA ASP A 10 -20.96 -17.29 4.54
C ASP A 10 -21.60 -18.22 5.59
N GLN A 11 -21.19 -19.49 5.62
CA GLN A 11 -21.69 -20.46 6.62
C GLN A 11 -21.26 -20.06 8.03
N GLY A 12 -20.01 -19.68 8.22
CA GLY A 12 -19.49 -19.18 9.51
C GLY A 12 -20.19 -17.91 9.95
N GLN A 13 -20.42 -16.99 9.01
CA GLN A 13 -21.17 -15.76 9.28
C GLN A 13 -22.64 -16.05 9.68
N GLN A 14 -23.29 -17.07 9.10
CA GLN A 14 -24.65 -17.48 9.48
C GLN A 14 -24.69 -18.07 10.90
N VAL A 15 -23.67 -18.87 11.27
CA VAL A 15 -23.54 -19.38 12.65
C VAL A 15 -23.36 -18.21 13.61
N PHE A 16 -22.47 -17.26 13.29
CA PHE A 16 -22.24 -16.06 14.10
C PHE A 16 -23.53 -15.24 14.27
N ARG A 17 -24.32 -15.05 13.20
CA ARG A 17 -25.63 -14.41 13.27
C ARG A 17 -26.54 -15.11 14.29
N SER A 18 -26.58 -16.44 14.25
CA SER A 18 -27.46 -17.22 15.16
C SER A 18 -27.02 -17.05 16.63
N ILE A 19 -25.71 -16.93 16.87
CA ILE A 19 -25.15 -16.65 18.20
C ILE A 19 -25.55 -15.25 18.67
N LEU A 20 -25.44 -14.23 17.80
CA LEU A 20 -25.84 -12.87 18.12
C LEU A 20 -27.33 -12.81 18.49
N ASP A 21 -28.20 -13.45 17.70
CA ASP A 21 -29.64 -13.47 17.98
C ASP A 21 -29.95 -14.14 19.33
N LYS A 22 -29.23 -15.22 19.67
CA LYS A 22 -29.45 -15.98 20.93
C LYS A 22 -28.97 -15.22 22.19
N TYR A 23 -27.88 -14.47 22.07
CA TYR A 23 -27.21 -13.85 23.23
C TYR A 23 -27.25 -12.32 23.21
N SER A 24 -28.09 -11.71 22.38
CA SER A 24 -28.18 -10.25 22.17
C SER A 24 -28.35 -9.44 23.46
N ASN A 25 -29.00 -10.00 24.47
CA ASN A 25 -29.22 -9.29 25.73
C ASN A 25 -27.99 -9.23 26.64
N ASN A 26 -27.03 -10.14 26.47
CA ASN A 26 -25.90 -10.30 27.41
C ASN A 26 -24.54 -10.07 26.73
N VAL A 27 -24.48 -10.02 25.39
CA VAL A 27 -23.22 -9.93 24.64
C VAL A 27 -23.30 -8.79 23.63
N HIS A 28 -22.33 -7.91 23.67
CA HIS A 28 -22.11 -6.88 22.67
C HIS A 28 -20.88 -7.26 21.82
N CYS A 29 -21.00 -7.16 20.50
CA CYS A 29 -19.93 -7.50 19.57
C CYS A 29 -19.44 -6.26 18.84
N ILE A 30 -18.13 -6.17 18.69
CA ILE A 30 -17.45 -5.23 17.80
C ILE A 30 -16.72 -6.08 16.76
N ALA A 31 -16.98 -5.82 15.48
CA ALA A 31 -16.31 -6.50 14.38
C ALA A 31 -15.64 -5.50 13.44
N SER A 32 -14.46 -5.83 12.95
CA SER A 32 -13.83 -5.10 11.86
C SER A 32 -14.03 -5.83 10.53
N CYS A 33 -14.05 -5.09 9.43
CA CYS A 33 -13.98 -5.63 8.07
C CYS A 33 -13.40 -4.60 7.10
N ASN A 34 -12.73 -5.06 6.06
CA ASN A 34 -12.22 -4.21 4.98
C ASN A 34 -13.25 -4.03 3.87
N ASN A 35 -14.09 -5.04 3.63
CA ASN A 35 -15.09 -5.03 2.58
C ASN A 35 -16.48 -5.45 3.11
N THR A 36 -17.37 -4.48 3.25
CA THR A 36 -18.74 -4.73 3.71
C THR A 36 -19.54 -5.62 2.75
N LEU A 37 -19.23 -5.65 1.44
CA LEU A 37 -19.92 -6.49 0.47
C LEU A 37 -19.70 -8.00 0.69
N LYS A 38 -18.62 -8.37 1.43
CA LYS A 38 -18.35 -9.75 1.82
C LYS A 38 -19.01 -10.15 3.15
N VAL A 39 -19.69 -9.22 3.79
CA VAL A 39 -20.46 -9.49 5.01
C VAL A 39 -21.91 -9.71 4.62
N ILE A 40 -22.51 -10.83 5.03
CA ILE A 40 -23.90 -11.18 4.68
C ILE A 40 -24.90 -10.12 5.17
N ASP A 41 -25.90 -9.80 4.38
CA ASP A 41 -26.88 -8.76 4.67
C ASP A 41 -27.60 -8.96 6.00
N SER A 42 -27.82 -10.22 6.38
CA SER A 42 -28.45 -10.59 7.64
C SER A 42 -27.61 -10.23 8.88
N LEU A 43 -26.28 -10.10 8.77
CA LEU A 43 -25.41 -9.56 9.80
C LEU A 43 -25.36 -8.03 9.73
N GLN A 44 -25.23 -7.47 8.54
CA GLN A 44 -25.19 -6.02 8.37
C GLN A 44 -26.43 -5.33 8.96
N SER A 45 -27.62 -5.94 8.79
CA SER A 45 -28.89 -5.40 9.34
C SER A 45 -28.97 -5.40 10.88
N ARG A 46 -28.07 -6.14 11.56
CA ARG A 46 -28.00 -6.26 13.02
C ARG A 46 -26.90 -5.45 13.65
N MET A 47 -26.08 -4.80 12.83
CA MET A 47 -24.91 -4.05 13.28
C MET A 47 -24.99 -2.58 12.85
N ASN A 48 -24.45 -1.70 13.67
CA ASN A 48 -24.22 -0.31 13.29
C ASN A 48 -22.90 -0.24 12.53
N ILE A 49 -22.94 0.15 11.26
CA ILE A 49 -21.76 0.25 10.41
C ILE A 49 -21.11 1.62 10.59
N ILE A 50 -19.89 1.64 11.08
CA ILE A 50 -19.05 2.83 11.22
C ILE A 50 -17.96 2.78 10.17
N LYS A 51 -18.00 3.69 9.21
CA LYS A 51 -16.97 3.80 8.16
C LYS A 51 -15.79 4.62 8.66
N ILE A 52 -14.63 3.99 8.75
CA ILE A 52 -13.36 4.66 9.07
C ILE A 52 -12.77 5.21 7.78
N LYS A 53 -12.50 6.53 7.75
CA LYS A 53 -11.85 7.18 6.61
C LYS A 53 -10.34 7.02 6.69
N HIS A 54 -9.67 7.12 5.53
CA HIS A 54 -8.22 7.21 5.49
C HIS A 54 -7.74 8.41 6.31
N LEU A 55 -6.60 8.24 6.97
CA LEU A 55 -6.00 9.30 7.76
C LEU A 55 -5.43 10.39 6.85
N SER A 56 -5.61 11.65 7.27
CA SER A 56 -4.92 12.77 6.64
C SER A 56 -3.43 12.77 7.05
N THR A 57 -2.61 13.42 6.25
CA THR A 57 -1.18 13.61 6.53
C THR A 57 -0.97 14.28 7.90
N GLU A 58 -1.82 15.24 8.26
CA GLU A 58 -1.79 15.91 9.56
C GLU A 58 -2.05 14.95 10.73
N ASN A 59 -3.01 14.05 10.58
CA ASN A 59 -3.28 13.03 11.59
C ASN A 59 -2.12 12.05 11.75
N LEU A 60 -1.46 11.67 10.63
CA LEU A 60 -0.27 10.83 10.66
C LEU A 60 0.89 11.53 11.37
N HIS A 61 1.10 12.82 11.09
CA HIS A 61 2.08 13.66 11.79
C HIS A 61 1.84 13.64 13.31
N ASN A 62 0.61 13.89 13.75
CA ASN A 62 0.26 13.89 15.16
C ASN A 62 0.50 12.52 15.83
N ILE A 63 0.21 11.41 15.13
CA ILE A 63 0.45 10.05 15.62
C ILE A 63 1.97 9.81 15.76
N ILE A 64 2.77 10.16 14.76
CA ILE A 64 4.22 10.01 14.80
C ILE A 64 4.79 10.80 15.98
N GLN A 65 4.42 12.06 16.12
CA GLN A 65 4.85 12.92 17.22
C GLN A 65 4.48 12.35 18.59
N HIS A 66 3.27 11.78 18.72
CA HIS A 66 2.84 11.14 19.95
C HIS A 66 3.68 9.92 20.29
N ILE A 67 3.93 9.04 19.31
CA ILE A 67 4.77 7.84 19.49
C ILE A 67 6.22 8.25 19.82
N CYS A 68 6.78 9.18 19.08
CA CYS A 68 8.16 9.63 19.29
C CYS A 68 8.37 10.20 20.70
N ARG A 69 7.40 10.96 21.23
CA ARG A 69 7.46 11.50 22.59
C ARG A 69 7.33 10.41 23.65
N SER A 70 6.40 9.46 23.48
CA SER A 70 6.19 8.38 24.46
C SER A 70 7.34 7.38 24.50
N GLU A 71 8.01 7.17 23.37
CA GLU A 71 9.08 6.17 23.24
C GLU A 71 10.48 6.77 23.23
N ASN A 72 10.60 8.12 23.41
CA ASN A 72 11.86 8.87 23.37
C ASN A 72 12.67 8.66 22.07
N ILE A 73 11.99 8.66 20.92
CA ILE A 73 12.63 8.53 19.60
C ILE A 73 12.94 9.92 19.06
N HIS A 74 14.20 10.16 18.68
CA HIS A 74 14.62 11.42 18.10
C HIS A 74 14.77 11.30 16.58
N ILE A 75 13.84 11.93 15.84
CA ILE A 75 13.85 12.01 14.38
C ILE A 75 13.88 13.46 13.92
N VAL A 76 14.59 13.73 12.83
CA VAL A 76 14.54 15.06 12.20
C VAL A 76 13.26 15.24 11.39
N PRO A 77 12.75 16.48 11.22
CA PRO A 77 11.47 16.71 10.51
C PRO A 77 11.44 16.19 9.06
N GLU A 78 12.61 16.11 8.42
CA GLU A 78 12.75 15.56 7.06
C GLU A 78 12.48 14.06 7.03
N VAL A 79 12.97 13.32 8.03
CA VAL A 79 12.73 11.88 8.20
C VAL A 79 11.24 11.62 8.44
N GLU A 80 10.57 12.45 9.21
CA GLU A 80 9.14 12.31 9.45
C GLU A 80 8.34 12.40 8.13
N LYS A 81 8.61 13.43 7.30
CA LYS A 81 7.99 13.57 5.98
C LYS A 81 8.30 12.37 5.08
N TYR A 82 9.53 11.89 5.13
CA TYR A 82 9.96 10.73 4.36
C TYR A 82 9.18 9.47 4.76
N ILE A 83 9.07 9.17 6.06
CA ILE A 83 8.32 8.00 6.56
C ILE A 83 6.85 8.07 6.13
N ILE A 84 6.22 9.23 6.23
CA ILE A 84 4.84 9.42 5.78
C ILE A 84 4.71 9.10 4.28
N SER A 85 5.66 9.57 3.46
CA SER A 85 5.62 9.34 2.01
C SER A 85 5.76 7.86 1.62
N ILE A 86 6.65 7.12 2.30
CA ILE A 86 6.89 5.70 1.99
C ILE A 86 5.92 4.74 2.67
N SER A 87 5.21 5.20 3.71
CA SER A 87 4.23 4.39 4.43
C SER A 87 2.92 4.19 3.68
N ASN A 88 2.68 4.97 2.63
CA ASN A 88 1.42 4.97 1.87
C ASN A 88 0.19 5.13 2.79
N ASN A 89 0.30 6.00 3.78
CA ASN A 89 -0.70 6.27 4.83
C ASN A 89 -1.01 5.07 5.75
N SER A 90 -0.15 4.06 5.80
CA SER A 90 -0.30 2.91 6.71
C SER A 90 0.34 3.18 8.06
N ILE A 91 -0.47 3.30 9.13
CA ILE A 91 0.03 3.44 10.52
C ILE A 91 0.90 2.25 10.91
N ARG A 92 0.55 1.03 10.47
CA ARG A 92 1.32 -0.18 10.78
C ARG A 92 2.75 -0.08 10.27
N ILE A 93 2.94 0.40 9.04
CA ILE A 93 4.28 0.59 8.45
C ILE A 93 5.02 1.68 9.21
N ILE A 94 4.37 2.80 9.54
CA ILE A 94 4.95 3.88 10.34
C ILE A 94 5.41 3.35 11.70
N ALA A 95 4.56 2.62 12.41
CA ALA A 95 4.89 2.06 13.72
C ALA A 95 6.09 1.10 13.64
N ASN A 96 6.15 0.23 12.62
CA ASN A 96 7.27 -0.68 12.40
C ASN A 96 8.58 0.08 12.13
N TYR A 97 8.55 1.20 11.40
CA TYR A 97 9.75 2.02 11.19
C TYR A 97 10.18 2.73 12.47
N LEU A 98 9.24 3.29 13.23
CA LEU A 98 9.54 3.93 14.50
C LEU A 98 10.11 2.91 15.52
N GLU A 99 9.62 1.68 15.54
CA GLU A 99 10.16 0.60 16.35
C GLU A 99 11.61 0.27 15.95
N LYS A 100 11.91 0.16 14.66
CA LYS A 100 13.28 -0.02 14.17
C LYS A 100 14.18 1.14 14.60
N PHE A 101 13.71 2.38 14.50
CA PHE A 101 14.46 3.55 14.91
C PHE A 101 14.75 3.58 16.42
N LYS A 102 13.78 3.15 17.24
CA LYS A 102 13.97 3.03 18.70
C LYS A 102 15.10 2.04 19.04
N LEU A 103 15.22 0.93 18.29
CA LEU A 103 16.28 -0.07 18.52
C LEU A 103 17.69 0.47 18.23
N MET A 104 17.82 1.53 17.43
CA MET A 104 19.12 2.14 17.13
C MET A 104 19.66 3.01 18.26
N ASP A 105 18.79 3.52 19.14
CA ASP A 105 19.13 4.38 20.29
C ASP A 105 20.04 5.60 19.91
N THR A 106 19.86 6.12 18.69
CA THR A 106 20.60 7.27 18.13
C THR A 106 19.62 8.22 17.46
N GLU A 107 20.06 9.47 17.24
CA GLU A 107 19.30 10.41 16.42
C GLU A 107 19.23 9.90 14.97
N ILE A 108 18.03 9.81 14.44
CA ILE A 108 17.79 9.26 13.09
C ILE A 108 17.95 10.36 12.05
N THR A 109 19.06 10.28 11.32
CA THR A 109 19.35 11.12 10.16
C THR A 109 18.65 10.60 8.91
N MET A 110 18.56 11.41 7.86
CA MET A 110 17.96 11.02 6.59
C MET A 110 18.67 9.82 5.93
N GLU A 111 19.98 9.76 6.02
CA GLU A 111 20.79 8.66 5.48
C GLU A 111 20.47 7.32 6.16
N LEU A 112 20.38 7.33 7.50
CA LEU A 112 19.97 6.16 8.27
C LEU A 112 18.52 5.75 7.94
N ALA A 113 17.61 6.71 7.84
CA ALA A 113 16.22 6.42 7.50
C ALA A 113 16.10 5.74 6.13
N ILE A 114 16.81 6.22 5.11
CA ILE A 114 16.81 5.62 3.76
C ILE A 114 17.37 4.18 3.81
N SER A 115 18.42 3.93 4.56
CA SER A 115 19.02 2.59 4.67
C SER A 115 18.15 1.58 5.40
N MET A 116 17.30 2.03 6.33
CA MET A 116 16.47 1.17 7.16
C MET A 116 15.04 0.96 6.62
N CYS A 117 14.55 1.92 5.82
CA CYS A 117 13.22 1.88 5.25
C CYS A 117 13.23 1.13 3.92
N THR A 118 12.44 0.09 3.83
CA THR A 118 12.44 -0.86 2.69
C THR A 118 11.23 -0.73 1.76
N ASN A 119 10.40 0.30 1.90
CA ASN A 119 9.27 0.51 1.00
C ASN A 119 9.66 1.44 -0.16
N ILE A 120 9.15 1.15 -1.35
CA ILE A 120 9.29 2.02 -2.51
C ILE A 120 8.32 3.20 -2.35
N SER A 121 8.85 4.42 -2.50
CA SER A 121 8.03 5.64 -2.42
C SER A 121 7.10 5.76 -3.62
N PHE A 122 5.83 6.08 -3.38
CA PHE A 122 4.89 6.39 -4.47
C PHE A 122 5.29 7.63 -5.28
N ASN A 123 6.08 8.54 -4.70
CA ASN A 123 6.63 9.69 -5.44
C ASN A 123 7.54 9.26 -6.59
N GLU A 124 8.26 8.14 -6.46
CA GLU A 124 9.08 7.60 -7.55
C GLU A 124 8.20 7.04 -8.67
N PHE A 125 7.10 6.41 -8.31
CA PHE A 125 6.11 5.97 -9.30
C PHE A 125 5.34 7.12 -9.93
N ASP A 126 5.13 8.24 -9.22
CA ASP A 126 4.60 9.46 -9.81
C ASP A 126 5.51 9.99 -10.92
N LEU A 127 6.82 10.09 -10.66
CA LEU A 127 7.82 10.49 -11.65
C LEU A 127 7.87 9.53 -12.83
N TYR A 128 7.92 8.22 -12.56
CA TYR A 128 7.89 7.17 -13.57
C TYR A 128 6.66 7.28 -14.48
N THR A 129 5.48 7.42 -13.87
CA THR A 129 4.21 7.51 -14.60
C THR A 129 4.13 8.79 -15.43
N ASN A 130 4.64 9.91 -14.93
CA ASN A 130 4.72 11.16 -15.68
C ASN A 130 5.63 11.04 -16.90
N TYR A 131 6.82 10.41 -16.78
CA TYR A 131 7.67 10.14 -17.93
C TYR A 131 7.01 9.21 -18.95
N CYS A 132 6.25 8.22 -18.50
CA CYS A 132 5.51 7.33 -19.41
C CYS A 132 4.35 8.03 -20.13
N LYS A 133 3.60 8.91 -19.44
CA LYS A 133 2.35 9.49 -19.93
C LYS A 133 2.56 10.80 -20.67
N HIS A 134 3.36 11.71 -20.13
CA HIS A 134 3.48 13.09 -20.63
C HIS A 134 4.75 13.28 -21.47
N ASP A 135 5.90 12.93 -20.93
CA ASP A 135 7.18 13.22 -21.57
C ASP A 135 7.56 12.17 -22.64
N LYS A 136 6.97 10.98 -22.56
CA LYS A 136 7.25 9.84 -23.45
C LYS A 136 8.74 9.49 -23.51
N ASP A 137 9.45 9.80 -22.41
CA ASP A 137 10.87 9.56 -22.28
C ASP A 137 11.12 8.18 -21.64
N ILE A 138 11.22 7.19 -22.54
CA ILE A 138 11.49 5.79 -22.15
C ILE A 138 12.78 5.69 -21.32
N LYS A 139 13.81 6.45 -21.67
CA LYS A 139 15.12 6.34 -21.00
C LYS A 139 15.04 6.80 -19.55
N SER A 140 14.42 7.96 -19.30
CA SER A 140 14.24 8.47 -17.95
C SER A 140 13.30 7.60 -17.12
N ALA A 141 12.23 7.07 -17.71
CA ALA A 141 11.34 6.14 -17.05
C ALA A 141 12.06 4.84 -16.62
N ILE A 142 12.79 4.21 -17.56
CA ILE A 142 13.58 3.00 -17.27
C ILE A 142 14.61 3.27 -16.17
N LYS A 143 15.30 4.38 -16.22
CA LYS A 143 16.32 4.74 -15.21
C LYS A 143 15.74 4.76 -13.79
N ILE A 144 14.50 5.23 -13.60
CA ILE A 144 13.86 5.20 -12.28
C ILE A 144 13.69 3.76 -11.80
N LEU A 145 13.13 2.87 -12.62
CA LEU A 145 12.92 1.46 -12.24
C LEU A 145 14.25 0.75 -11.97
N TYR A 146 15.29 1.00 -12.78
CA TYR A 146 16.61 0.44 -12.54
C TYR A 146 17.24 0.97 -11.24
N THR A 147 17.06 2.25 -10.92
CA THR A 147 17.52 2.80 -9.62
C THR A 147 16.83 2.12 -8.43
N ILE A 148 15.56 1.76 -8.58
CA ILE A 148 14.83 1.00 -7.55
C ILE A 148 15.39 -0.43 -7.46
N PHE A 149 15.60 -1.08 -8.61
CA PHE A 149 16.16 -2.42 -8.70
C PHE A 149 17.58 -2.50 -8.09
N GLU A 150 18.46 -1.53 -8.38
CA GLU A 150 19.83 -1.43 -7.81
C GLU A 150 19.84 -1.27 -6.28
N ARG A 151 18.74 -0.80 -5.68
CA ARG A 151 18.57 -0.77 -4.22
C ARG A 151 18.22 -2.14 -3.61
N GLY A 152 18.11 -3.20 -4.44
CA GLY A 152 17.88 -4.57 -4.01
C GLY A 152 16.42 -5.04 -4.02
N TYR A 153 15.51 -4.27 -4.66
CA TYR A 153 14.15 -4.75 -4.89
C TYR A 153 14.10 -5.71 -6.07
N SER A 154 13.35 -6.80 -5.94
CA SER A 154 13.10 -7.70 -7.08
C SER A 154 12.20 -7.04 -8.11
N VAL A 155 12.22 -7.55 -9.36
CA VAL A 155 11.28 -7.08 -10.40
C VAL A 155 9.84 -7.27 -9.96
N MET A 156 9.56 -8.39 -9.29
CA MET A 156 8.23 -8.70 -8.74
C MET A 156 7.80 -7.67 -7.69
N ASP A 157 8.69 -7.32 -6.73
CA ASP A 157 8.40 -6.30 -5.72
C ASP A 157 8.09 -4.93 -6.35
N ILE A 158 8.84 -4.57 -7.38
CA ILE A 158 8.61 -3.31 -8.10
C ILE A 158 7.24 -3.31 -8.77
N LEU A 159 6.87 -4.40 -9.46
CA LEU A 159 5.59 -4.51 -10.14
C LEU A 159 4.40 -4.58 -9.16
N ASP A 160 4.53 -5.29 -8.05
CA ASP A 160 3.50 -5.35 -7.01
C ASP A 160 3.27 -3.99 -6.36
N ASN A 161 4.34 -3.26 -6.03
CA ASN A 161 4.23 -1.91 -5.50
C ASN A 161 3.65 -0.94 -6.54
N TYR A 162 4.03 -1.08 -7.81
CA TYR A 162 3.46 -0.27 -8.90
C TYR A 162 1.97 -0.59 -9.10
N PHE A 163 1.56 -1.85 -8.97
CA PHE A 163 0.14 -2.22 -9.00
C PHE A 163 -0.66 -1.53 -7.89
N MET A 164 -0.14 -1.52 -6.67
CA MET A 164 -0.77 -0.84 -5.55
C MET A 164 -0.85 0.68 -5.78
N TYR A 165 0.20 1.27 -6.34
CA TYR A 165 0.23 2.67 -6.73
C TYR A 165 -0.83 3.00 -7.79
N VAL A 166 -0.92 2.23 -8.89
CA VAL A 166 -1.89 2.46 -9.97
C VAL A 166 -3.34 2.45 -9.46
N LYS A 167 -3.65 1.59 -8.49
CA LYS A 167 -4.98 1.55 -7.87
C LYS A 167 -5.36 2.83 -7.13
N THR A 168 -4.39 3.50 -6.52
CA THR A 168 -4.63 4.63 -5.61
C THR A 168 -4.33 6.00 -6.20
N THR A 169 -3.50 6.06 -7.26
CA THR A 169 -3.07 7.33 -7.86
C THR A 169 -4.21 8.08 -8.53
N THR A 170 -4.15 9.42 -8.47
CA THR A 170 -5.03 10.34 -9.17
C THR A 170 -4.44 10.86 -10.49
N LEU A 171 -3.17 10.55 -10.79
CA LEU A 171 -2.48 10.95 -12.03
C LEU A 171 -3.01 10.22 -13.26
N LEU A 172 -3.53 9.01 -13.07
CA LEU A 172 -4.10 8.20 -14.13
C LEU A 172 -5.62 8.30 -14.13
N THR A 173 -6.20 8.40 -15.33
CA THR A 173 -7.64 8.26 -15.50
C THR A 173 -8.07 6.80 -15.25
N GLU A 174 -9.34 6.56 -14.95
CA GLU A 174 -9.82 5.17 -14.77
C GLU A 174 -9.60 4.34 -16.04
N GLU A 175 -9.77 4.94 -17.24
CA GLU A 175 -9.49 4.26 -18.51
C GLU A 175 -8.01 3.84 -18.62
N ASP A 176 -7.07 4.72 -18.23
CA ASP A 176 -5.64 4.40 -18.23
C ASP A 176 -5.34 3.25 -17.27
N LYS A 177 -5.93 3.28 -16.06
CA LYS A 177 -5.79 2.20 -15.07
C LYS A 177 -6.26 0.85 -15.63
N TYR A 178 -7.45 0.81 -16.25
CA TYR A 178 -7.99 -0.41 -16.86
C TYR A 178 -7.12 -0.95 -18.00
N LYS A 179 -6.37 -0.10 -18.68
CA LYS A 179 -5.41 -0.52 -19.72
C LYS A 179 -4.10 -1.05 -19.13
N ILE A 180 -3.58 -0.41 -18.08
CA ILE A 180 -2.29 -0.74 -17.46
C ILE A 180 -2.38 -2.03 -16.62
N ILE A 181 -3.42 -2.18 -15.80
CA ILE A 181 -3.56 -3.30 -14.86
C ILE A 181 -3.41 -4.68 -15.52
N PRO A 182 -4.02 -4.99 -16.69
CA PRO A 182 -3.82 -6.27 -17.35
C PRO A 182 -2.36 -6.60 -17.69
N TYR A 183 -1.56 -5.58 -18.04
CA TYR A 183 -0.13 -5.77 -18.30
C TYR A 183 0.63 -6.11 -17.03
N ILE A 184 0.37 -5.39 -15.93
CA ILE A 184 0.98 -5.69 -14.64
C ILE A 184 0.66 -7.13 -14.24
N CYS A 185 -0.63 -7.51 -14.26
CA CYS A 185 -1.05 -8.87 -13.92
C CYS A 185 -0.41 -9.93 -14.82
N LYS A 186 -0.26 -9.64 -16.13
CA LYS A 186 0.41 -10.55 -17.07
C LYS A 186 1.86 -10.80 -16.68
N TYR A 187 2.63 -9.74 -16.38
CA TYR A 187 4.03 -9.89 -15.96
C TYR A 187 4.14 -10.64 -14.64
N ILE A 188 3.36 -10.28 -13.62
CA ILE A 188 3.32 -10.98 -12.34
C ILE A 188 3.00 -12.48 -12.54
N THR A 189 2.04 -12.81 -13.40
CA THR A 189 1.67 -14.22 -13.67
C THR A 189 2.81 -14.98 -14.33
N VAL A 190 3.53 -14.36 -15.26
CA VAL A 190 4.67 -15.00 -15.95
C VAL A 190 5.79 -15.33 -14.97
N PHE A 191 6.08 -14.46 -14.00
CA PHE A 191 7.15 -14.69 -13.02
C PHE A 191 6.84 -15.78 -12.00
N ASN A 192 5.60 -16.22 -11.88
CA ASN A 192 5.30 -17.44 -11.10
C ASN A 192 5.86 -18.72 -11.73
N THR A 193 6.17 -18.70 -13.02
CA THR A 193 6.64 -19.87 -13.78
C THR A 193 8.04 -19.70 -14.38
N ILE A 194 8.49 -18.48 -14.58
CA ILE A 194 9.78 -18.13 -15.19
C ILE A 194 10.55 -17.26 -14.19
N HIS A 195 11.87 -17.42 -14.17
CA HIS A 195 12.74 -16.58 -13.36
C HIS A 195 12.67 -15.12 -13.86
N GLU A 196 12.56 -14.18 -12.92
CA GLU A 196 12.53 -12.75 -13.23
C GLU A 196 13.90 -12.25 -13.69
N ASP A 197 13.89 -11.32 -14.65
CA ASP A 197 15.08 -10.66 -15.18
C ASP A 197 14.84 -9.16 -15.28
N GLU A 198 15.89 -8.37 -15.03
CA GLU A 198 15.81 -6.90 -15.06
C GLU A 198 15.38 -6.34 -16.42
N ILE A 199 15.64 -7.09 -17.52
CA ILE A 199 15.24 -6.69 -18.88
C ILE A 199 13.72 -6.54 -19.00
N GLU A 200 12.97 -7.27 -18.17
CA GLU A 200 11.51 -7.22 -18.15
C GLU A 200 10.97 -5.85 -17.71
N LEU A 201 11.72 -5.11 -16.87
CA LEU A 201 11.36 -3.73 -16.50
C LEU A 201 11.38 -2.80 -17.73
N THR A 202 12.34 -3.03 -18.64
CA THR A 202 12.42 -2.29 -19.91
C THR A 202 11.27 -2.64 -20.83
N LEU A 203 10.96 -3.93 -20.99
CA LEU A 203 9.85 -4.41 -21.80
C LEU A 203 8.51 -3.96 -21.23
N PHE A 204 8.35 -4.03 -19.92
CA PHE A 204 7.18 -3.53 -19.21
C PHE A 204 6.96 -2.03 -19.47
N THR A 205 8.01 -1.20 -19.30
CA THR A 205 7.95 0.24 -19.53
C THR A 205 7.54 0.56 -20.99
N ASN A 206 8.12 -0.14 -21.98
CA ASN A 206 7.77 0.03 -23.37
C ASN A 206 6.28 -0.32 -23.63
N ASN A 207 5.78 -1.38 -23.02
CA ASN A 207 4.37 -1.77 -23.16
C ASN A 207 3.42 -0.76 -22.49
N ILE A 208 3.77 -0.23 -21.32
CA ILE A 208 3.00 0.82 -20.64
C ILE A 208 2.90 2.06 -21.51
N ILE A 209 4.03 2.55 -22.06
CA ILE A 209 4.04 3.74 -22.93
C ILE A 209 3.19 3.50 -24.17
N LYS A 210 3.33 2.35 -24.85
CA LYS A 210 2.49 2.01 -26.00
C LYS A 210 1.00 2.00 -25.67
N THR A 211 0.66 1.47 -24.51
CA THR A 211 -0.73 1.36 -24.05
C THR A 211 -1.34 2.74 -23.75
N LEU A 212 -0.56 3.63 -23.16
CA LEU A 212 -0.98 5.01 -22.87
C LEU A 212 -1.06 5.89 -24.12
N LEU A 213 -0.34 5.54 -25.19
CA LEU A 213 -0.32 6.27 -26.46
C LEU A 213 -1.44 5.89 -27.43
N HIS A 214 -2.31 4.93 -27.08
CA HIS A 214 -3.36 4.46 -27.99
C HIS A 214 -2.88 3.93 -29.36
N PHE A 215 -1.72 3.23 -29.43
CA PHE A 215 -1.31 2.47 -30.60
C PHE A 215 -1.73 1.00 -30.51
#